data_451187fdc65e0ce0454d9c4f6c66c885
#
_entry.id   451187fdc65e0ce0454d9c4f6c66c885
#
_cell.length_a   1.000
_cell.length_b   1.000
_cell.length_c   1.000
_cell.angle_alpha   90.00
_cell.angle_beta   90.00
_cell.angle_gamma   90.00
#
_symmetry.space_group_name_H-M   'P 1'
#
loop_
_entity.id
_entity.type
_entity.pdbx_description
1 polymer ?
#
loop_
_entity_poly.entity_id
_entity_poly.type
_entity_poly.pdbx_seq_one_letter_code
_entity_poly.pdbx_strand_id
1 'polypeptide(L)'
;EEHLKYQLPSPLVRALEPLFEQARTTLKEDGATQKMTAWLKKVAFVSDSVPMMPPNILPRIFDAVSEALYRDSKIEIRYVNTINEERDGVVSPLGLVQQAHRLYLVCRFDGYDNVRHLALHRMTSARVLDFPAERPKDFELDRYVKDRHFNYSNGQKIHLVLEFTNAVTAQNLKETPFNETQTLELQHNGVWRLEADL
;
A
#
# COMPACT_ATOMS: atom_id res chain seq x y z
N GLU A 1 -5.21 -5.45 14.76
CA GLU A 1 -3.77 -5.77 14.81
C GLU A 1 -3.21 -6.02 13.40
N GLU A 2 -3.76 -6.96 12.63
CA GLU A 2 -3.25 -7.26 11.27
C GLU A 2 -3.23 -6.04 10.34
N HIS A 3 -4.24 -5.17 10.40
CA HIS A 3 -4.26 -3.94 9.62
C HIS A 3 -3.22 -2.90 10.07
N LEU A 4 -2.84 -2.90 11.34
CA LEU A 4 -1.85 -1.96 11.88
C LEU A 4 -0.41 -2.41 11.65
N LYS A 5 -0.19 -3.69 11.38
CA LYS A 5 1.15 -4.27 11.20
C LYS A 5 2.01 -3.53 10.17
N TYR A 6 1.40 -3.03 9.11
CA TYR A 6 2.10 -2.32 8.04
C TYR A 6 1.93 -0.79 8.09
N GLN A 7 1.10 -0.29 9.03
CA GLN A 7 0.86 1.14 9.20
C GLN A 7 1.73 1.76 10.31
N LEU A 8 2.28 0.94 11.20
CA LEU A 8 3.12 1.39 12.29
C LEU A 8 4.56 0.90 12.12
N PRO A 9 5.56 1.72 12.53
CA PRO A 9 6.95 1.28 12.58
C PRO A 9 7.11 0.03 13.45
N SER A 10 7.94 -0.92 13.01
CA SER A 10 8.15 -2.18 13.72
C SER A 10 8.57 -2.03 15.20
N PRO A 11 9.39 -1.03 15.59
CA PRO A 11 9.68 -0.79 17.00
C PRO A 11 8.42 -0.43 17.81
N LEU A 12 7.51 0.35 17.22
CA LEU A 12 6.26 0.74 17.86
C LEU A 12 5.29 -0.44 17.97
N VAL A 13 5.17 -1.27 16.92
CA VAL A 13 4.36 -2.50 16.96
C VAL A 13 4.82 -3.41 18.09
N ARG A 14 6.13 -3.66 18.24
CA ARG A 14 6.70 -4.45 19.33
C ARG A 14 6.42 -3.85 20.71
N ALA A 15 6.47 -2.52 20.83
CA ALA A 15 6.15 -1.84 22.10
C ALA A 15 4.66 -1.93 22.48
N LEU A 16 3.78 -2.01 21.49
CA LEU A 16 2.32 -2.14 21.68
C LEU A 16 1.85 -3.59 21.86
N GLU A 17 2.65 -4.58 21.49
CA GLU A 17 2.28 -6.00 21.56
C GLU A 17 1.80 -6.46 22.94
N PRO A 18 2.46 -6.07 24.07
CA PRO A 18 1.97 -6.39 25.41
C PRO A 18 0.59 -5.80 25.72
N LEU A 19 0.29 -4.60 25.21
CA LEU A 19 -1.01 -3.96 25.38
C LEU A 19 -2.10 -4.68 24.58
N PHE A 20 -1.79 -5.15 23.37
CA PHE A 20 -2.71 -5.97 22.59
C PHE A 20 -3.00 -7.32 23.25
N GLU A 21 -2.00 -7.98 23.81
CA GLU A 21 -2.17 -9.23 24.56
C GLU A 21 -2.99 -9.02 25.84
N GLN A 22 -2.71 -7.97 26.60
CA GLN A 22 -3.49 -7.60 27.79
C GLN A 22 -4.96 -7.31 27.41
N ALA A 23 -5.19 -6.53 26.37
CA ALA A 23 -6.53 -6.24 25.88
C ALA A 23 -7.27 -7.53 25.45
N ARG A 24 -6.59 -8.47 24.76
CA ARG A 24 -7.16 -9.78 24.41
C ARG A 24 -7.54 -10.60 25.63
N THR A 25 -6.70 -10.61 26.65
CA THR A 25 -6.95 -11.34 27.90
C THR A 25 -8.16 -10.76 28.65
N THR A 26 -8.18 -9.44 28.85
CA THR A 26 -9.31 -8.72 29.46
C THR A 26 -10.61 -8.95 28.69
N LEU A 27 -10.52 -8.88 27.36
CA LEU A 27 -11.65 -9.16 26.48
C LEU A 27 -12.15 -10.62 26.60
N LYS A 28 -11.38 -11.59 26.97
CA LYS A 28 -11.81 -12.99 27.20
C LYS A 28 -12.49 -13.22 28.55
N GLU A 29 -12.19 -12.41 29.54
CA GLU A 29 -12.64 -12.59 30.94
C GLU A 29 -13.96 -11.87 31.23
N ASP A 30 -14.32 -10.85 30.47
CA ASP A 30 -15.53 -10.03 30.72
C ASP A 30 -16.74 -10.51 29.91
N GLY A 31 -17.91 -10.61 30.54
CA GLY A 31 -19.16 -11.03 29.88
C GLY A 31 -19.63 -10.10 28.73
N ALA A 32 -19.16 -8.85 28.69
CA ALA A 32 -19.31 -7.93 27.55
C ALA A 32 -18.58 -8.46 26.29
N THR A 33 -17.57 -9.28 26.47
CA THR A 33 -16.72 -9.89 25.44
C THR A 33 -17.44 -10.93 24.59
N GLN A 34 -18.41 -11.65 25.13
CA GLN A 34 -19.18 -12.62 24.33
C GLN A 34 -19.97 -11.90 23.21
N LYS A 35 -20.55 -10.74 23.50
CA LYS A 35 -21.27 -9.93 22.50
C LYS A 35 -20.29 -9.33 21.48
N MET A 36 -19.13 -8.86 21.91
CA MET A 36 -18.11 -8.26 21.07
C MET A 36 -17.40 -9.30 20.20
N THR A 37 -17.08 -10.48 20.76
CA THR A 37 -16.52 -11.61 20.01
C THR A 37 -17.57 -12.17 19.03
N ALA A 38 -18.84 -12.22 19.42
CA ALA A 38 -19.94 -12.61 18.54
C ALA A 38 -20.16 -11.59 17.41
N TRP A 39 -19.94 -10.30 17.68
CA TRP A 39 -20.00 -9.24 16.66
C TRP A 39 -18.87 -9.39 15.64
N LEU A 40 -17.62 -9.57 16.08
CA LEU A 40 -16.46 -9.75 15.20
C LEU A 40 -16.62 -10.96 14.26
N LYS A 41 -17.32 -12.01 14.69
CA LYS A 41 -17.65 -13.17 13.85
C LYS A 41 -18.74 -12.90 12.82
N LYS A 42 -19.46 -11.79 12.94
CA LYS A 42 -20.57 -11.40 12.04
C LYS A 42 -20.15 -10.37 11.00
N VAL A 43 -18.92 -9.85 11.11
CA VAL A 43 -18.37 -8.85 10.19
C VAL A 43 -17.24 -9.50 9.42
N ALA A 44 -17.34 -9.51 8.10
CA ALA A 44 -16.30 -9.96 7.21
C ALA A 44 -15.96 -8.86 6.21
N PHE A 45 -14.68 -8.75 5.88
CA PHE A 45 -14.20 -7.87 4.82
C PHE A 45 -13.92 -8.71 3.58
N VAL A 46 -14.54 -8.35 2.48
CA VAL A 46 -14.31 -8.98 1.17
C VAL A 46 -13.61 -7.96 0.28
N SER A 47 -12.49 -8.35 -0.31
CA SER A 47 -11.77 -7.49 -1.26
C SER A 47 -12.49 -7.43 -2.60
N ASP A 48 -12.57 -6.26 -3.21
CA ASP A 48 -13.17 -6.05 -4.53
C ASP A 48 -12.31 -6.60 -5.68
N SER A 49 -11.10 -7.01 -5.39
CA SER A 49 -10.15 -7.57 -6.36
C SER A 49 -10.09 -9.10 -6.30
N VAL A 50 -9.62 -9.71 -7.38
CA VAL A 50 -9.29 -11.14 -7.40
C VAL A 50 -8.38 -11.44 -6.20
N PRO A 51 -8.70 -12.42 -5.34
CA PRO A 51 -7.88 -12.75 -4.18
C PRO A 51 -6.51 -13.24 -4.64
N MET A 52 -5.50 -12.40 -4.43
CA MET A 52 -4.10 -12.73 -4.72
C MET A 52 -3.36 -12.99 -3.40
N MET A 53 -2.49 -13.97 -3.41
CA MET A 53 -1.61 -14.19 -2.25
C MET A 53 -0.60 -13.04 -2.12
N PRO A 54 -0.46 -12.45 -0.92
CA PRO A 54 0.56 -11.42 -0.72
C PRO A 54 1.96 -12.03 -0.90
N PRO A 55 2.90 -11.29 -1.49
CA PRO A 55 4.26 -11.76 -1.61
C PRO A 55 4.91 -11.85 -0.22
N ASN A 56 5.79 -12.83 -0.05
CA ASN A 56 6.52 -13.03 1.21
C ASN A 56 7.57 -11.93 1.39
N ILE A 57 7.48 -11.17 2.48
CA ILE A 57 8.48 -10.19 2.90
C ILE A 57 9.22 -10.78 4.10
N LEU A 58 10.54 -10.88 3.99
CA LEU A 58 11.36 -11.34 5.11
C LEU A 58 11.22 -10.38 6.30
N PRO A 59 10.90 -10.85 7.51
CA PRO A 59 10.68 -9.96 8.68
C PRO A 59 11.85 -8.99 8.92
N ARG A 60 13.09 -9.47 8.79
CA ARG A 60 14.29 -8.64 8.91
C ARG A 60 14.36 -7.46 7.94
N ILE A 61 13.80 -7.60 6.73
CA ILE A 61 13.74 -6.52 5.73
C ILE A 61 12.73 -5.47 6.17
N PHE A 62 11.53 -5.91 6.56
CA PHE A 62 10.49 -5.01 7.05
C PHE A 62 10.96 -4.24 8.30
N ASP A 63 11.61 -4.94 9.23
CA ASP A 63 12.16 -4.33 10.45
C ASP A 63 13.22 -3.28 10.14
N ALA A 64 14.19 -3.60 9.27
CA ALA A 64 15.24 -2.66 8.90
C ALA A 64 14.69 -1.43 8.15
N VAL A 65 13.76 -1.62 7.22
CA VAL A 65 13.12 -0.50 6.50
C VAL A 65 12.30 0.37 7.45
N SER A 66 11.52 -0.24 8.36
CA SER A 66 10.72 0.48 9.34
C SER A 66 11.60 1.28 10.31
N GLU A 67 12.70 0.69 10.78
CA GLU A 67 13.65 1.36 11.66
C GLU A 67 14.34 2.52 10.95
N ALA A 68 14.78 2.33 9.70
CA ALA A 68 15.42 3.38 8.93
C ALA A 68 14.49 4.58 8.71
N LEU A 69 13.20 4.34 8.40
CA LEU A 69 12.18 5.38 8.29
C LEU A 69 11.91 6.08 9.62
N TYR A 70 11.82 5.30 10.72
CA TYR A 70 11.57 5.86 12.06
C TYR A 70 12.72 6.73 12.55
N ARG A 71 13.98 6.36 12.23
CA ARG A 71 15.18 7.07 12.63
C ARG A 71 15.62 8.15 11.63
N ASP A 72 14.91 8.32 10.52
CA ASP A 72 15.35 9.15 9.39
C ASP A 72 16.81 8.85 8.98
N SER A 73 17.15 7.56 8.88
CA SER A 73 18.51 7.09 8.58
C SER A 73 18.60 6.47 7.20
N LYS A 74 19.76 6.54 6.56
CA LYS A 74 20.05 5.82 5.33
C LYS A 74 20.03 4.31 5.57
N ILE A 75 19.74 3.57 4.53
CA ILE A 75 19.70 2.11 4.55
C ILE A 75 20.48 1.55 3.35
N GLU A 76 21.36 0.59 3.62
CA GLU A 76 22.00 -0.20 2.58
C GLU A 76 21.12 -1.37 2.23
N ILE A 77 20.87 -1.59 0.95
CA ILE A 77 19.98 -2.64 0.45
C ILE A 77 20.64 -3.46 -0.63
N ARG A 78 20.23 -4.72 -0.73
CA ARG A 78 20.39 -5.57 -1.90
C ARG A 78 19.02 -5.88 -2.47
N TYR A 79 18.84 -5.64 -3.76
CA TYR A 79 17.55 -5.66 -4.42
C TYR A 79 17.63 -6.40 -5.76
N VAL A 80 16.66 -7.28 -6.01
CA VAL A 80 16.51 -7.98 -7.30
C VAL A 80 15.38 -7.32 -8.09
N ASN A 81 15.69 -6.80 -9.27
CA ASN A 81 14.71 -6.12 -10.11
C ASN A 81 13.79 -7.12 -10.84
N THR A 82 12.86 -6.61 -11.67
CA THR A 82 11.90 -7.44 -12.42
C THR A 82 12.50 -8.34 -13.48
N ILE A 83 13.73 -8.06 -13.92
CA ILE A 83 14.48 -8.84 -14.91
C ILE A 83 15.56 -9.70 -14.26
N ASN A 84 15.42 -9.96 -12.94
CA ASN A 84 16.33 -10.78 -12.12
C ASN A 84 17.78 -10.29 -12.05
N GLU A 85 18.01 -8.99 -12.24
CA GLU A 85 19.31 -8.39 -11.97
C GLU A 85 19.42 -7.97 -10.51
N GLU A 86 20.52 -8.34 -9.87
CA GLU A 86 20.82 -7.94 -8.50
C GLU A 86 21.50 -6.54 -8.52
N ARG A 87 21.07 -5.69 -7.59
CA ARG A 87 21.57 -4.34 -7.40
C ARG A 87 21.78 -4.07 -5.92
N ASP A 88 22.95 -3.59 -5.57
CA ASP A 88 23.26 -3.08 -4.24
C ASP A 88 23.25 -1.56 -4.26
N GLY A 89 22.94 -0.96 -3.13
CA GLY A 89 23.03 0.49 -3.01
C GLY A 89 22.62 1.01 -1.65
N VAL A 90 23.03 2.23 -1.40
CA VAL A 90 22.59 3.02 -0.24
C VAL A 90 21.46 3.91 -0.70
N VAL A 91 20.38 3.92 0.07
CA VAL A 91 19.20 4.74 -0.22
C VAL A 91 18.78 5.56 0.99
N SER A 92 18.22 6.72 0.73
CA SER A 92 17.50 7.54 1.70
C SER A 92 16.03 7.18 1.64
N PRO A 93 15.45 6.52 2.68
CA PRO A 93 14.05 6.17 2.75
C PRO A 93 13.20 7.43 2.91
N LEU A 94 12.13 7.55 2.14
CA LEU A 94 11.22 8.70 2.14
C LEU A 94 9.82 8.34 2.64
N GLY A 95 9.40 7.07 2.47
CA GLY A 95 8.10 6.59 2.92
C GLY A 95 7.87 5.13 2.59
N LEU A 96 6.85 4.56 3.21
CA LEU A 96 6.37 3.20 2.95
C LEU A 96 4.94 3.27 2.40
N VAL A 97 4.69 2.64 1.27
CA VAL A 97 3.38 2.65 0.61
C VAL A 97 2.90 1.23 0.39
N GLN A 98 1.68 0.95 0.83
CA GLN A 98 1.00 -0.30 0.50
C GLN A 98 0.10 -0.07 -0.72
N GLN A 99 0.36 -0.82 -1.78
CA GLN A 99 -0.49 -0.88 -2.96
C GLN A 99 -1.03 -2.30 -3.11
N ALA A 100 -2.32 -2.49 -2.90
CA ALA A 100 -2.97 -3.79 -2.82
C ALA A 100 -2.23 -4.74 -1.84
N HIS A 101 -1.63 -5.82 -2.34
CA HIS A 101 -0.92 -6.81 -1.52
C HIS A 101 0.61 -6.59 -1.45
N ARG A 102 1.13 -5.50 -1.99
CA ARG A 102 2.56 -5.22 -2.07
C ARG A 102 2.93 -4.00 -1.24
N LEU A 103 4.07 -4.09 -0.56
CA LEU A 103 4.69 -2.96 0.13
C LEU A 103 5.87 -2.43 -0.69
N TYR A 104 5.93 -1.11 -0.81
CA TYR A 104 6.98 -0.41 -1.54
C TYR A 104 7.67 0.60 -0.63
N LEU A 105 8.98 0.57 -0.63
CA LEU A 105 9.81 1.65 -0.11
C LEU A 105 9.90 2.74 -1.17
N VAL A 106 9.43 3.93 -0.85
CA VAL A 106 9.71 5.16 -1.61
C VAL A 106 11.06 5.68 -1.14
N CYS A 107 12.01 5.82 -2.03
CA CYS A 107 13.39 6.20 -1.66
C CYS A 107 14.13 6.92 -2.78
N ARG A 108 15.29 7.48 -2.44
CA ARG A 108 16.29 7.96 -3.39
C ARG A 108 17.60 7.21 -3.19
N PHE A 109 18.23 6.81 -4.27
CA PHE A 109 19.61 6.30 -4.20
C PHE A 109 20.59 7.44 -3.97
N ASP A 110 21.64 7.17 -3.22
CA ASP A 110 22.74 8.12 -3.04
C ASP A 110 23.33 8.54 -4.40
N GLY A 111 23.49 9.85 -4.58
CA GLY A 111 23.98 10.42 -5.84
C GLY A 111 22.94 10.57 -6.96
N TYR A 112 21.65 10.24 -6.70
CA TYR A 112 20.58 10.37 -7.67
C TYR A 112 19.43 11.23 -7.13
N ASP A 113 18.85 12.06 -7.99
CA ASP A 113 17.74 12.96 -7.61
C ASP A 113 16.36 12.33 -7.80
N ASN A 114 16.25 11.28 -8.58
CA ASN A 114 14.96 10.66 -8.88
C ASN A 114 14.48 9.76 -7.75
N VAL A 115 13.21 9.90 -7.41
CA VAL A 115 12.51 9.01 -6.46
C VAL A 115 12.21 7.67 -7.13
N ARG A 116 12.39 6.60 -6.40
CA ARG A 116 12.14 5.22 -6.85
C ARG A 116 11.24 4.47 -5.88
N HIS A 117 10.56 3.45 -6.40
CA HIS A 117 9.74 2.52 -5.64
C HIS A 117 10.38 1.14 -5.64
N LEU A 118 10.77 0.68 -4.48
CA LEU A 118 11.40 -0.63 -4.32
C LEU A 118 10.44 -1.55 -3.57
N ALA A 119 10.00 -2.62 -4.22
CA ALA A 119 9.12 -3.59 -3.59
C ALA A 119 9.87 -4.39 -2.51
N LEU A 120 9.40 -4.37 -1.26
CA LEU A 120 10.10 -4.99 -0.13
C LEU A 120 10.36 -6.49 -0.32
N HIS A 121 9.44 -7.21 -0.94
CA HIS A 121 9.59 -8.65 -1.21
C HIS A 121 10.71 -9.00 -2.20
N ARG A 122 11.28 -8.01 -2.87
CA ARG A 122 12.43 -8.17 -3.78
C ARG A 122 13.75 -7.78 -3.13
N MET A 123 13.73 -7.34 -1.89
CA MET A 123 14.95 -7.08 -1.13
C MET A 123 15.46 -8.38 -0.52
N THR A 124 16.72 -8.69 -0.73
CA THR A 124 17.41 -9.85 -0.18
C THR A 124 18.22 -9.51 1.06
N SER A 125 18.63 -8.24 1.19
CA SER A 125 19.31 -7.69 2.36
C SER A 125 18.89 -6.25 2.59
N ALA A 126 18.86 -5.85 3.87
CA ALA A 126 18.64 -4.47 4.30
C ALA A 126 19.38 -4.23 5.62
N ARG A 127 20.13 -3.15 5.72
CA ARG A 127 20.90 -2.76 6.91
C ARG A 127 20.83 -1.26 7.13
N VAL A 128 20.31 -0.85 8.28
CA VAL A 128 20.27 0.56 8.69
C VAL A 128 21.68 1.09 8.88
N LEU A 129 21.93 2.29 8.41
CA LEU A 129 23.21 2.99 8.55
C LEU A 129 23.07 4.13 9.58
N ASP A 130 24.20 4.52 10.19
CA ASP A 130 24.22 5.65 11.14
C ASP A 130 24.41 7.01 10.43
N PHE A 131 23.94 7.10 9.17
CA PHE A 131 23.94 8.34 8.41
C PHE A 131 22.50 8.85 8.25
N PRO A 132 22.26 10.17 8.39
CA PRO A 132 20.94 10.74 8.20
C PRO A 132 20.46 10.57 6.76
N ALA A 133 19.17 10.27 6.59
CA ALA A 133 18.53 10.20 5.29
C ALA A 133 18.44 11.60 4.65
N GLU A 134 18.67 11.67 3.35
CA GLU A 134 18.51 12.90 2.56
C GLU A 134 17.10 13.00 2.03
N ARG A 135 16.25 13.77 2.73
CA ARG A 135 14.88 14.03 2.32
C ARG A 135 14.81 15.34 1.52
N PRO A 136 14.24 15.33 0.30
CA PRO A 136 13.97 16.58 -0.43
C PRO A 136 13.04 17.49 0.40
N LYS A 137 13.33 18.79 0.43
CA LYS A 137 12.58 19.75 1.28
C LYS A 137 11.06 19.77 0.98
N ASP A 138 10.72 19.59 -0.28
CA ASP A 138 9.32 19.67 -0.75
C ASP A 138 8.67 18.27 -0.91
N PHE A 139 9.30 17.22 -0.38
CA PHE A 139 8.75 15.87 -0.48
C PHE A 139 7.71 15.61 0.62
N GLU A 140 6.48 15.43 0.19
CA GLU A 140 5.36 14.98 1.02
C GLU A 140 4.79 13.68 0.45
N LEU A 141 4.77 12.62 1.25
CA LEU A 141 4.35 11.29 0.80
C LEU A 141 2.90 11.27 0.31
N ASP A 142 1.99 11.94 1.04
CA ASP A 142 0.57 12.00 0.67
C ASP A 142 0.35 12.68 -0.69
N ARG A 143 1.05 13.78 -0.93
CA ARG A 143 1.02 14.46 -2.22
C ARG A 143 1.59 13.59 -3.32
N TYR A 144 2.74 12.97 -3.05
CA TYR A 144 3.40 12.07 -3.99
C TYR A 144 2.50 10.89 -4.42
N VAL A 145 1.75 10.30 -3.47
CA VAL A 145 0.77 9.24 -3.76
C VAL A 145 -0.42 9.77 -4.53
N LYS A 146 -0.95 10.95 -4.16
CA LYS A 146 -2.08 11.60 -4.85
C LYS A 146 -1.75 11.99 -6.29
N ASP A 147 -0.51 12.39 -6.56
CA ASP A 147 -0.01 12.70 -7.91
C ASP A 147 0.15 11.44 -8.79
N ARG A 148 -0.40 10.30 -8.34
CA ARG A 148 -0.50 9.02 -9.07
C ARG A 148 0.84 8.38 -9.46
N HIS A 149 1.94 8.71 -8.78
CA HIS A 149 3.25 8.10 -9.03
C HIS A 149 3.31 6.58 -8.84
N PHE A 150 2.30 5.99 -8.18
CA PHE A 150 2.13 4.53 -8.02
C PHE A 150 1.23 3.89 -9.07
N ASN A 151 0.56 4.67 -9.91
CA ASN A 151 -0.18 4.11 -11.02
C ASN A 151 0.80 3.64 -12.09
N TYR A 152 0.49 2.55 -12.77
CA TYR A 152 1.25 2.05 -13.94
C TYR A 152 1.10 2.98 -15.16
N SER A 153 0.88 4.25 -14.92
CA SER A 153 0.72 5.29 -15.93
C SER A 153 2.09 5.89 -16.23
N ASN A 154 2.38 6.02 -17.50
CA ASN A 154 3.51 6.84 -18.01
C ASN A 154 3.25 8.36 -17.86
N GLY A 155 2.30 8.75 -17.01
CA GLY A 155 1.88 10.13 -16.79
C GLY A 155 0.87 10.65 -17.80
N GLN A 156 0.48 9.84 -18.78
CA GLN A 156 -0.58 10.19 -19.74
C GLN A 156 -1.95 9.86 -19.15
N LYS A 157 -2.87 10.82 -19.23
CA LYS A 157 -4.27 10.58 -18.95
C LYS A 157 -4.84 9.67 -20.01
N ILE A 158 -5.63 8.68 -19.60
CA ILE A 158 -6.31 7.76 -20.48
C ILE A 158 -7.79 8.14 -20.48
N HIS A 159 -8.33 8.42 -21.66
CA HIS A 159 -9.78 8.53 -21.82
C HIS A 159 -10.34 7.11 -22.03
N LEU A 160 -11.00 6.58 -20.98
CA LEU A 160 -11.61 5.26 -20.99
C LEU A 160 -13.02 5.38 -21.57
N VAL A 161 -13.32 4.55 -22.58
CA VAL A 161 -14.68 4.36 -23.10
C VAL A 161 -15.02 2.89 -23.00
N LEU A 162 -16.08 2.55 -22.27
CA LEU A 162 -16.61 1.20 -22.16
C LEU A 162 -18.03 1.14 -22.69
N GLU A 163 -18.32 0.14 -23.50
CA GLU A 163 -19.68 -0.16 -23.94
C GLU A 163 -20.08 -1.59 -23.50
N PHE A 164 -21.25 -1.69 -22.90
CA PHE A 164 -21.77 -2.95 -22.36
C PHE A 164 -23.30 -2.92 -22.29
N THR A 165 -23.93 -4.12 -22.19
CA THR A 165 -25.39 -4.27 -22.20
C THR A 165 -25.99 -4.63 -20.85
N ASN A 166 -25.15 -4.99 -19.85
CA ASN A 166 -25.63 -5.47 -18.57
C ASN A 166 -26.06 -4.31 -17.66
N ALA A 167 -27.34 -4.24 -17.35
CA ALA A 167 -27.92 -3.20 -16.48
C ALA A 167 -27.44 -3.28 -15.03
N VAL A 168 -27.10 -4.48 -14.51
CA VAL A 168 -26.55 -4.65 -13.16
C VAL A 168 -25.15 -4.04 -13.08
N THR A 169 -24.33 -4.26 -14.10
CA THR A 169 -23.02 -3.63 -14.20
C THR A 169 -23.13 -2.10 -14.26
N ALA A 170 -24.11 -1.58 -15.01
CA ALA A 170 -24.37 -0.14 -15.07
C ALA A 170 -24.74 0.43 -13.69
N GLN A 171 -25.59 -0.28 -12.95
CA GLN A 171 -25.99 0.14 -11.61
C GLN A 171 -24.79 0.15 -10.64
N ASN A 172 -23.99 -0.90 -10.64
CA ASN A 172 -22.79 -0.97 -9.81
C ASN A 172 -21.80 0.16 -10.11
N LEU A 173 -21.57 0.46 -11.40
CA LEU A 173 -20.70 1.57 -11.81
C LEU A 173 -21.26 2.96 -11.51
N LYS A 174 -22.57 3.08 -11.33
CA LYS A 174 -23.21 4.29 -10.81
C LYS A 174 -22.97 4.48 -9.31
N GLU A 175 -23.05 3.38 -8.56
CA GLU A 175 -22.88 3.38 -7.09
C GLU A 175 -21.40 3.54 -6.69
N THR A 176 -20.49 3.01 -7.51
CA THR A 176 -19.03 3.05 -7.28
C THR A 176 -18.31 3.52 -8.55
N PRO A 177 -18.34 4.83 -8.85
CA PRO A 177 -17.71 5.38 -10.04
C PRO A 177 -16.17 5.30 -9.96
N PHE A 178 -15.50 5.22 -11.10
CA PHE A 178 -14.04 5.27 -11.19
C PHE A 178 -13.47 6.58 -10.62
N ASN A 179 -14.15 7.69 -10.92
CA ASN A 179 -13.79 9.03 -10.43
C ASN A 179 -14.92 10.04 -10.74
N GLU A 180 -14.68 11.31 -10.43
CA GLU A 180 -15.65 12.41 -10.64
C GLU A 180 -15.90 12.76 -12.11
N THR A 181 -15.03 12.33 -13.03
CA THR A 181 -15.20 12.61 -14.47
C THR A 181 -16.06 11.56 -15.18
N GLN A 182 -16.43 10.49 -14.46
CA GLN A 182 -17.22 9.40 -15.05
C GLN A 182 -18.59 9.87 -15.50
N THR A 183 -18.93 9.58 -16.74
CA THR A 183 -20.30 9.65 -17.26
C THR A 183 -20.81 8.26 -17.62
N LEU A 184 -22.10 8.03 -17.47
CA LEU A 184 -22.72 6.73 -17.81
C LEU A 184 -24.11 6.96 -18.39
N GLU A 185 -24.29 6.61 -19.66
CA GLU A 185 -25.51 6.83 -20.41
C GLU A 185 -26.03 5.57 -21.11
N LEU A 186 -27.35 5.42 -21.13
CA LEU A 186 -27.99 4.38 -21.92
C LEU A 186 -28.24 4.91 -23.34
N GLN A 187 -27.65 4.29 -24.34
CA GLN A 187 -27.80 4.63 -25.73
C GLN A 187 -29.12 4.10 -26.31
N HIS A 188 -29.59 4.67 -27.41
CA HIS A 188 -30.84 4.26 -28.07
C HIS A 188 -30.89 2.80 -28.52
N ASN A 189 -29.72 2.17 -28.68
CA ASN A 189 -29.58 0.74 -29.07
C ASN A 189 -29.62 -0.22 -27.86
N GLY A 190 -29.85 0.28 -26.64
CA GLY A 190 -29.85 -0.52 -25.42
C GLY A 190 -28.47 -0.83 -24.84
N VAL A 191 -27.42 -0.19 -25.38
CA VAL A 191 -26.04 -0.32 -24.89
C VAL A 191 -25.75 0.80 -23.90
N TRP A 192 -25.15 0.48 -22.77
CA TRP A 192 -24.61 1.45 -21.83
C TRP A 192 -23.24 1.91 -22.31
N ARG A 193 -23.01 3.21 -22.31
CA ARG A 193 -21.72 3.83 -22.59
C ARG A 193 -21.22 4.56 -21.37
N LEU A 194 -20.03 4.16 -20.92
CA LEU A 194 -19.31 4.81 -19.83
C LEU A 194 -18.08 5.50 -20.39
N GLU A 195 -17.84 6.74 -19.97
CA GLU A 195 -16.63 7.49 -20.25
C GLU A 195 -16.02 7.99 -18.94
N ALA A 196 -14.69 7.93 -18.82
CA ALA A 196 -13.95 8.45 -17.67
C ALA A 196 -12.50 8.78 -18.06
N ASP A 197 -11.96 9.86 -17.50
CA ASP A 197 -10.53 10.20 -17.62
C ASP A 197 -9.75 9.60 -16.44
N LEU A 198 -8.88 8.66 -16.73
CA LEU A 198 -8.10 7.89 -15.73
C LEU A 198 -6.64 8.33 -15.68
#